data_b36cba3799f3a7df93f134e9645b6bde
#
_entry.id   b36cba3799f3a7df93f134e9645b6bde
#
_cell.length_a   1.000
_cell.length_b   1.000
_cell.length_c   1.000
_cell.angle_alpha   90.00
_cell.angle_beta   90.00
_cell.angle_gamma   90.00
#
_symmetry.space_group_name_H-M   'P 1'
#
loop_
_entity.id
_entity.type
_entity.pdbx_description
1 polymer ?
#
loop_
_entity_poly.entity_id
_entity_poly.type
_entity_poly.pdbx_seq_one_letter_code
_entity_poly.pdbx_strand_id
1 'polypeptide(L)'
;MSKNVVATIREDAPFVPAGRYYLFSEPAAWTLMSTDEGSGQLPLTLDKGAYTLTADAAPTEPDEMQGMLRVYKLRPVALTLTDSSGNHAALSVSYSADNLAVLQSWGFDCRSAGEPTDKPAETFTVAVKNGGGLLPKGKLEVWRDGDALRFFRRDKGLYTGKGSLQIGELPIRLIRFYRLCGGIRTETRVSGGGVSVDREAAYWSQWEHPFSLNPHGRAIEAAVQAEPIKTEQIQHDERYVQIRVRVNGGFCEMQFTPDSLAVFDALIPNLEFDEVALTDRTPTPVEQLDILAGLCGRGFVTREEFEQAKARLLGKI
;
A
#
# COMPACT_ATOMS: atom_id res chain seq x y z
N MET A 1 -10.83 29.18 18.28
CA MET A 1 -11.52 29.01 16.97
C MET A 1 -12.42 27.80 17.09
N SER A 2 -13.72 27.98 16.84
CA SER A 2 -14.66 26.85 16.82
C SER A 2 -14.28 25.93 15.64
N LYS A 3 -14.15 24.62 15.92
CA LYS A 3 -13.86 23.63 14.88
C LYS A 3 -15.11 23.45 14.03
N ASN A 4 -14.94 23.36 12.71
CA ASN A 4 -16.02 23.16 11.75
C ASN A 4 -15.70 22.02 10.78
N VAL A 5 -16.73 21.49 10.13
CA VAL A 5 -16.62 20.60 8.98
C VAL A 5 -17.40 21.17 7.80
N VAL A 6 -16.97 20.82 6.58
CA VAL A 6 -17.73 21.14 5.38
C VAL A 6 -18.71 20.01 5.09
N ALA A 7 -20.01 20.31 5.20
CA ALA A 7 -21.09 19.41 4.91
C ALA A 7 -21.79 19.79 3.59
N THR A 8 -22.23 18.78 2.83
CA THR A 8 -23.02 18.97 1.60
C THR A 8 -24.40 18.39 1.82
N ILE A 9 -25.42 19.19 1.57
CA ILE A 9 -26.82 18.80 1.55
C ILE A 9 -27.23 18.72 0.08
N ARG A 10 -27.73 17.58 -0.36
CA ARG A 10 -28.03 17.33 -1.78
C ARG A 10 -29.46 17.70 -2.16
N GLU A 11 -30.38 17.60 -1.23
CA GLU A 11 -31.80 17.80 -1.44
C GLU A 11 -32.31 18.84 -0.44
N ASP A 12 -33.24 19.68 -0.88
CA ASP A 12 -33.87 20.68 -0.03
C ASP A 12 -34.66 19.99 1.09
N ALA A 13 -34.46 20.43 2.32
CA ALA A 13 -35.29 20.08 3.45
C ALA A 13 -36.13 21.28 3.88
N PRO A 14 -37.26 21.11 4.58
CA PRO A 14 -38.15 22.21 4.97
C PRO A 14 -37.46 23.33 5.75
N PHE A 15 -36.38 23.03 6.42
CA PHE A 15 -35.65 23.94 7.31
C PHE A 15 -34.22 24.29 6.82
N VAL A 16 -33.73 23.63 5.74
CA VAL A 16 -32.42 23.94 5.16
C VAL A 16 -32.40 23.60 3.68
N PRO A 17 -32.01 24.53 2.79
CA PRO A 17 -31.89 24.26 1.36
C PRO A 17 -30.67 23.39 1.02
N ALA A 18 -30.68 22.79 -0.15
CA ALA A 18 -29.54 22.09 -0.71
C ALA A 18 -28.36 23.05 -0.90
N GLY A 19 -27.13 22.59 -0.64
CA GLY A 19 -25.94 23.41 -0.74
C GLY A 19 -24.73 22.85 0.01
N ARG A 20 -23.67 23.63 0.03
CA ARG A 20 -22.48 23.33 0.83
C ARG A 20 -22.38 24.30 1.98
N TYR A 21 -22.13 23.79 3.16
CA TYR A 21 -22.14 24.57 4.40
C TYR A 21 -20.92 24.25 5.25
N TYR A 22 -20.39 25.28 5.91
CA TYR A 22 -19.58 25.10 7.11
C TYR A 22 -20.56 24.78 8.26
N LEU A 23 -20.44 23.58 8.83
CA LEU A 23 -21.22 23.14 9.99
C LEU A 23 -20.38 23.34 11.25
N PHE A 24 -20.95 24.03 12.22
CA PHE A 24 -20.35 24.27 13.53
C PHE A 24 -21.22 23.66 14.63
N SER A 25 -20.57 23.16 15.67
CA SER A 25 -21.24 22.75 16.90
C SER A 25 -21.00 23.79 17.99
N GLU A 26 -22.03 24.51 18.36
CA GLU A 26 -22.05 25.43 19.48
C GLU A 26 -22.70 24.73 20.69
N PRO A 27 -22.57 25.23 21.93
CA PRO A 27 -23.14 24.55 23.09
C PRO A 27 -24.65 24.29 22.99
N ALA A 28 -25.41 25.26 22.47
CA ALA A 28 -26.87 25.19 22.41
C ALA A 28 -27.42 25.00 20.98
N ALA A 29 -26.59 25.09 19.92
CA ALA A 29 -27.06 25.13 18.56
C ALA A 29 -26.10 24.47 17.57
N TRP A 30 -26.65 24.06 16.42
CA TRP A 30 -25.94 23.75 15.19
C TRP A 30 -25.99 24.98 14.29
N THR A 31 -24.86 25.47 13.81
CA THR A 31 -24.83 26.62 12.90
C THR A 31 -24.32 26.16 11.54
N LEU A 32 -25.12 26.42 10.49
CA LEU A 32 -24.78 26.16 9.10
C LEU A 32 -24.55 27.52 8.41
N MET A 33 -23.36 27.72 7.86
CA MET A 33 -22.99 28.91 7.09
C MET A 33 -22.65 28.45 5.66
N SER A 34 -23.33 29.05 4.68
CA SER A 34 -23.05 28.74 3.26
C SER A 34 -21.57 28.94 2.94
N THR A 35 -20.99 28.03 2.18
CA THR A 35 -19.62 28.17 1.66
C THR A 35 -19.53 29.11 0.46
N ASP A 36 -20.69 29.53 -0.09
CA ASP A 36 -20.77 30.46 -1.22
C ASP A 36 -20.80 31.89 -0.70
N GLU A 37 -19.65 32.56 -0.75
CA GLU A 37 -19.45 33.92 -0.24
C GLU A 37 -20.34 34.98 -0.95
N GLY A 38 -20.88 34.66 -2.13
CA GLY A 38 -21.76 35.52 -2.92
C GLY A 38 -23.26 35.35 -2.63
N SER A 39 -23.66 34.33 -1.85
CA SER A 39 -25.07 33.98 -1.68
C SER A 39 -25.89 34.95 -0.87
N GLY A 40 -25.25 35.79 -0.06
CA GLY A 40 -25.95 36.70 0.88
C GLY A 40 -26.81 35.98 1.93
N GLN A 41 -26.72 34.63 2.02
CA GLN A 41 -27.44 33.83 2.99
C GLN A 41 -26.90 34.08 4.40
N LEU A 42 -27.80 34.41 5.30
CA LEU A 42 -27.47 34.52 6.73
C LEU A 42 -27.17 33.11 7.30
N PRO A 43 -26.29 33.03 8.30
CA PRO A 43 -26.06 31.75 9.02
C PRO A 43 -27.36 31.21 9.56
N LEU A 44 -27.62 29.92 9.31
CA LEU A 44 -28.78 29.22 9.85
C LEU A 44 -28.38 28.61 11.20
N THR A 45 -29.02 29.09 12.26
CA THR A 45 -28.80 28.61 13.63
C THR A 45 -29.97 27.74 14.07
N LEU A 46 -29.69 26.47 14.42
CA LEU A 46 -30.67 25.44 14.76
C LEU A 46 -30.46 25.00 16.21
N ASP A 47 -31.43 25.23 17.07
CA ASP A 47 -31.40 24.89 18.49
C ASP A 47 -31.28 23.37 18.67
N LYS A 48 -30.31 22.90 19.46
CA LYS A 48 -30.10 21.46 19.75
C LYS A 48 -31.26 20.83 20.53
N GLY A 49 -32.09 21.62 21.19
CA GLY A 49 -33.33 21.15 21.79
C GLY A 49 -34.43 20.80 20.80
N ALA A 50 -34.42 21.43 19.61
CA ALA A 50 -35.38 21.23 18.55
C ALA A 50 -34.84 20.40 17.38
N TYR A 51 -33.52 20.34 17.19
CA TYR A 51 -32.86 19.65 16.09
C TYR A 51 -31.81 18.67 16.58
N THR A 52 -31.94 17.43 16.19
CA THR A 52 -31.01 16.36 16.53
C THR A 52 -30.13 16.04 15.32
N LEU A 53 -28.80 16.03 15.53
CA LEU A 53 -27.85 15.56 14.53
C LEU A 53 -27.39 14.17 14.93
N THR A 54 -27.48 13.20 14.00
CA THR A 54 -27.03 11.83 14.17
C THR A 54 -26.05 11.47 13.08
N ALA A 55 -25.11 10.58 13.39
CA ALA A 55 -24.22 10.00 12.39
C ALA A 55 -24.74 8.59 12.03
N ASP A 56 -24.77 8.29 10.75
CA ASP A 56 -25.13 6.96 10.28
C ASP A 56 -23.97 6.00 10.60
N ALA A 57 -24.32 4.77 10.98
CA ALA A 57 -23.35 3.72 11.21
C ALA A 57 -22.56 3.40 9.94
N ALA A 58 -21.25 3.30 10.04
CA ALA A 58 -20.43 2.85 8.92
C ALA A 58 -20.75 1.38 8.56
N PRO A 59 -20.67 1.00 7.27
CA PRO A 59 -20.81 -0.40 6.86
C PRO A 59 -19.80 -1.27 7.58
N THR A 60 -20.25 -2.39 8.15
CA THR A 60 -19.40 -3.34 8.88
C THR A 60 -18.74 -4.35 7.96
N GLU A 61 -19.30 -4.60 6.78
CA GLU A 61 -18.78 -5.54 5.81
C GLU A 61 -17.83 -4.89 4.81
N PRO A 62 -16.78 -5.62 4.37
CA PRO A 62 -15.88 -5.12 3.35
C PRO A 62 -16.60 -5.02 1.99
N ASP A 63 -16.25 -4.01 1.20
CA ASP A 63 -16.78 -3.85 -0.16
C ASP A 63 -16.23 -4.93 -1.11
N GLU A 64 -14.99 -5.36 -0.87
CA GLU A 64 -14.35 -6.42 -1.67
C GLU A 64 -13.23 -7.11 -0.89
N MET A 65 -12.78 -8.26 -1.39
CA MET A 65 -11.61 -8.99 -0.91
C MET A 65 -10.50 -8.92 -1.96
N GLN A 66 -9.33 -8.48 -1.57
CA GLN A 66 -8.14 -8.46 -2.43
C GLN A 66 -7.05 -9.37 -1.82
N GLY A 67 -7.04 -10.64 -2.24
CA GLY A 67 -6.23 -11.66 -1.61
C GLY A 67 -6.68 -11.89 -0.17
N MET A 68 -5.83 -11.58 0.81
CA MET A 68 -6.20 -11.66 2.23
C MET A 68 -6.66 -10.31 2.81
N LEU A 69 -6.63 -9.24 2.03
CA LEU A 69 -7.04 -7.92 2.50
C LEU A 69 -8.55 -7.72 2.32
N ARG A 70 -9.19 -7.23 3.37
CA ARG A 70 -10.54 -6.68 3.34
C ARG A 70 -10.44 -5.23 2.90
N VAL A 71 -11.13 -4.86 1.84
CA VAL A 71 -11.10 -3.52 1.26
C VAL A 71 -12.39 -2.80 1.60
N TYR A 72 -12.26 -1.65 2.24
CA TYR A 72 -13.37 -0.77 2.60
C TYR A 72 -13.23 0.54 1.82
N LYS A 73 -14.16 0.84 0.94
CA LYS A 73 -14.18 2.09 0.17
C LYS A 73 -14.46 3.26 1.12
N LEU A 74 -13.62 4.29 1.04
CA LEU A 74 -13.87 5.50 1.82
C LEU A 74 -15.11 6.20 1.28
N ARG A 75 -16.12 6.30 2.13
CA ARG A 75 -17.37 7.01 1.84
C ARG A 75 -17.41 8.27 2.67
N PRO A 76 -18.08 9.32 2.17
CA PRO A 76 -18.38 10.46 3.02
C PRO A 76 -19.12 10.00 4.27
N VAL A 77 -18.85 10.66 5.39
CA VAL A 77 -19.64 10.44 6.61
C VAL A 77 -21.03 10.99 6.37
N ALA A 78 -22.03 10.15 6.50
CA ALA A 78 -23.43 10.54 6.40
C ALA A 78 -23.91 11.00 7.80
N LEU A 79 -24.49 12.18 7.84
CA LEU A 79 -25.12 12.73 9.03
C LEU A 79 -26.57 13.05 8.68
N THR A 80 -27.47 12.82 9.63
CA THR A 80 -28.87 13.16 9.48
C THR A 80 -29.27 14.18 10.54
N LEU A 81 -29.74 15.33 10.08
CA LEU A 81 -30.29 16.40 10.92
C LEU A 81 -31.79 16.28 10.90
N THR A 82 -32.41 16.10 12.06
CA THR A 82 -33.86 15.86 12.21
C THR A 82 -34.47 16.91 13.10
N ASP A 83 -35.59 17.52 12.67
CA ASP A 83 -36.39 18.43 13.49
C ASP A 83 -37.35 17.70 14.44
N SER A 84 -37.99 18.46 15.32
CA SER A 84 -38.98 17.93 16.28
C SER A 84 -40.26 17.36 15.60
N SER A 85 -40.50 17.67 14.36
CA SER A 85 -41.63 17.17 13.55
C SER A 85 -41.29 15.90 12.76
N GLY A 86 -40.02 15.44 12.82
CA GLY A 86 -39.54 14.28 12.10
C GLY A 86 -39.08 14.57 10.66
N ASN A 87 -39.05 15.83 10.23
CA ASN A 87 -38.41 16.15 8.96
C ASN A 87 -36.90 16.02 9.09
N HIS A 88 -36.27 15.55 8.04
CA HIS A 88 -34.81 15.30 8.06
C HIS A 88 -34.09 15.91 6.86
N ALA A 89 -32.85 16.30 7.08
CA ALA A 89 -31.90 16.69 6.06
C ALA A 89 -30.69 15.78 6.10
N ALA A 90 -30.34 15.17 4.97
CA ALA A 90 -29.17 14.33 4.84
C ALA A 90 -27.95 15.18 4.50
N LEU A 91 -26.95 15.12 5.35
CA LEU A 91 -25.68 15.81 5.20
C LEU A 91 -24.56 14.80 4.88
N SER A 92 -23.63 15.21 4.05
CA SER A 92 -22.50 14.40 3.64
C SER A 92 -21.21 15.15 3.93
N VAL A 93 -20.33 14.60 4.78
CA VAL A 93 -19.02 15.19 5.14
C VAL A 93 -17.92 14.32 4.55
N SER A 94 -16.96 14.93 3.84
CA SER A 94 -15.84 14.19 3.25
C SER A 94 -15.03 13.47 4.31
N TYR A 95 -14.69 12.20 4.04
CA TYR A 95 -13.87 11.38 4.93
C TYR A 95 -12.42 11.88 4.93
N SER A 96 -12.00 12.55 5.98
CA SER A 96 -10.64 13.01 6.22
C SER A 96 -10.30 12.96 7.70
N ALA A 97 -9.02 12.85 8.04
CA ALA A 97 -8.58 12.81 9.45
C ALA A 97 -9.05 14.03 10.24
N ASP A 98 -8.99 15.22 9.61
CA ASP A 98 -9.39 16.48 10.24
C ASP A 98 -10.90 16.52 10.50
N ASN A 99 -11.71 16.15 9.52
CA ASN A 99 -13.17 16.10 9.68
C ASN A 99 -13.59 15.09 10.72
N LEU A 100 -12.97 13.89 10.72
CA LEU A 100 -13.26 12.85 11.71
C LEU A 100 -12.91 13.32 13.12
N ALA A 101 -11.75 13.96 13.31
CA ALA A 101 -11.34 14.51 14.61
C ALA A 101 -12.34 15.57 15.12
N VAL A 102 -12.87 16.40 14.22
CA VAL A 102 -13.89 17.39 14.58
C VAL A 102 -15.19 16.68 14.96
N LEU A 103 -15.70 15.76 14.14
CA LEU A 103 -16.94 15.02 14.42
C LEU A 103 -16.85 14.21 15.71
N GLN A 104 -15.72 13.55 15.97
CA GLN A 104 -15.44 12.85 17.22
C GLN A 104 -15.45 13.80 18.42
N SER A 105 -14.90 15.01 18.27
CA SER A 105 -14.95 16.03 19.33
C SER A 105 -16.39 16.48 19.67
N TRP A 106 -17.34 16.28 18.77
CA TRP A 106 -18.78 16.53 18.96
C TRP A 106 -19.51 15.30 19.52
N GLY A 107 -18.82 14.16 19.71
CA GLY A 107 -19.37 12.95 20.29
C GLY A 107 -19.84 11.91 19.28
N PHE A 108 -19.57 12.10 17.98
CA PHE A 108 -19.96 11.12 16.95
C PHE A 108 -18.87 10.05 16.79
N ASP A 109 -19.28 8.78 16.76
CA ASP A 109 -18.39 7.69 16.34
C ASP A 109 -18.52 7.52 14.81
N CYS A 110 -17.61 8.17 14.10
CA CYS A 110 -17.61 8.21 12.62
C CYS A 110 -16.47 7.39 12.02
N ARG A 111 -15.94 6.38 12.72
CA ARG A 111 -14.87 5.54 12.21
C ARG A 111 -15.36 4.71 11.03
N SER A 112 -14.50 4.57 10.01
CA SER A 112 -14.74 3.56 8.97
C SER A 112 -14.57 2.16 9.56
N ALA A 113 -15.39 1.22 9.14
CA ALA A 113 -15.29 -0.19 9.54
C ALA A 113 -13.91 -0.81 9.28
N GLY A 114 -13.19 -0.32 8.27
CA GLY A 114 -11.83 -0.77 7.96
C GLY A 114 -10.72 -0.07 8.73
N GLU A 115 -11.05 0.84 9.67
CA GLU A 115 -10.02 1.52 10.47
C GLU A 115 -9.67 0.64 11.67
N PRO A 116 -8.40 0.19 11.80
CA PRO A 116 -8.02 -0.72 12.87
C PRO A 116 -8.08 0.02 14.21
N THR A 117 -8.90 -0.51 15.14
CA THR A 117 -9.04 0.03 16.51
C THR A 117 -7.81 -0.27 17.37
N ASP A 118 -7.12 -1.37 17.05
CA ASP A 118 -6.01 -1.92 17.84
C ASP A 118 -4.64 -1.64 17.22
N LYS A 119 -4.58 -0.65 16.32
CA LYS A 119 -3.33 -0.24 15.70
C LYS A 119 -2.43 0.43 16.76
N PRO A 120 -1.21 -0.08 17.00
CA PRO A 120 -0.26 0.56 17.91
C PRO A 120 0.19 1.92 17.35
N ALA A 121 0.66 2.79 18.26
CA ALA A 121 1.19 4.11 17.89
C ALA A 121 2.40 3.98 16.95
N GLU A 122 3.22 2.94 17.15
CA GLU A 122 4.37 2.63 16.31
C GLU A 122 4.07 1.38 15.47
N THR A 123 4.14 1.54 14.17
CA THR A 123 4.01 0.46 13.18
C THR A 123 5.23 0.46 12.27
N PHE A 124 5.55 -0.71 11.73
CA PHE A 124 6.58 -0.83 10.71
C PHE A 124 5.98 -0.64 9.31
N THR A 125 6.84 -0.28 8.36
CA THR A 125 6.45 -0.21 6.94
C THR A 125 7.25 -1.23 6.15
N VAL A 126 6.54 -2.04 5.37
CA VAL A 126 7.15 -2.99 4.42
C VAL A 126 6.72 -2.66 2.99
N ALA A 127 7.58 -2.92 2.02
CA ALA A 127 7.24 -2.73 0.62
C ALA A 127 7.18 -4.08 -0.11
N VAL A 128 5.99 -4.42 -0.59
CA VAL A 128 5.70 -5.67 -1.30
C VAL A 128 6.13 -5.55 -2.76
N LYS A 129 7.09 -6.37 -3.20
CA LYS A 129 7.48 -6.53 -4.62
C LYS A 129 6.53 -7.49 -5.36
N ASN A 130 6.21 -8.61 -4.70
CA ASN A 130 5.25 -9.58 -5.19
C ASN A 130 4.50 -10.19 -3.99
N GLY A 131 3.21 -10.03 -3.94
CA GLY A 131 2.39 -10.50 -2.83
C GLY A 131 1.87 -11.92 -2.96
N GLY A 132 2.23 -12.66 -4.03
CA GLY A 132 1.79 -14.03 -4.23
C GLY A 132 0.27 -14.22 -4.31
N GLY A 133 -0.47 -13.19 -4.71
CA GLY A 133 -1.94 -13.17 -4.71
C GLY A 133 -2.58 -12.89 -3.34
N LEU A 134 -1.80 -12.84 -2.25
CA LEU A 134 -2.31 -12.56 -0.90
C LEU A 134 -2.25 -11.07 -0.56
N LEU A 135 -1.21 -10.35 -0.99
CA LEU A 135 -1.00 -8.94 -0.73
C LEU A 135 -0.87 -8.14 -2.03
N PRO A 136 -1.34 -6.90 -2.10
CA PRO A 136 -1.10 -6.02 -3.23
C PRO A 136 0.36 -5.53 -3.23
N LYS A 137 0.87 -5.20 -4.40
CA LYS A 137 2.18 -4.52 -4.54
C LYS A 137 2.14 -3.14 -3.90
N GLY A 138 3.27 -2.72 -3.32
CA GLY A 138 3.45 -1.40 -2.75
C GLY A 138 3.70 -1.40 -1.25
N LYS A 139 3.64 -0.24 -0.63
CA LYS A 139 3.90 -0.06 0.80
C LYS A 139 2.69 -0.43 1.64
N LEU A 140 2.92 -1.19 2.71
CA LEU A 140 1.94 -1.56 3.73
C LEU A 140 2.52 -1.26 5.11
N GLU A 141 1.69 -0.80 6.01
CA GLU A 141 2.01 -0.80 7.43
C GLU A 141 1.80 -2.21 7.98
N VAL A 142 2.67 -2.64 8.89
CA VAL A 142 2.60 -3.96 9.50
C VAL A 142 2.91 -3.87 10.98
N TRP A 143 2.21 -4.66 11.78
CA TRP A 143 2.47 -4.87 13.21
C TRP A 143 2.10 -6.29 13.60
N ARG A 144 2.59 -6.71 14.74
CA ARG A 144 2.18 -7.97 15.36
C ARG A 144 1.03 -7.73 16.32
N ASP A 145 0.00 -8.54 16.18
CA ASP A 145 -1.14 -8.58 17.08
C ASP A 145 -1.32 -10.03 17.54
N GLY A 146 -0.84 -10.33 18.75
CA GLY A 146 -0.81 -11.69 19.27
C GLY A 146 -0.09 -12.68 18.36
N ASP A 147 -0.85 -13.64 17.83
CA ASP A 147 -0.38 -14.70 16.93
C ASP A 147 -0.56 -14.38 15.43
N ALA A 148 -0.77 -13.11 15.08
CA ALA A 148 -0.95 -12.69 13.72
C ALA A 148 -0.11 -11.46 13.36
N LEU A 149 0.27 -11.36 12.08
CA LEU A 149 0.73 -10.13 11.47
C LEU A 149 -0.47 -9.40 10.89
N ARG A 150 -0.67 -8.16 11.28
CA ARG A 150 -1.67 -7.25 10.72
C ARG A 150 -1.05 -6.40 9.65
N PHE A 151 -1.72 -6.27 8.51
CA PHE A 151 -1.32 -5.42 7.39
C PHE A 151 -2.37 -4.35 7.18
N PHE A 152 -1.93 -3.12 6.99
CA PHE A 152 -2.83 -2.00 6.76
C PHE A 152 -2.31 -1.09 5.65
N ARG A 153 -3.23 -0.60 4.83
CA ARG A 153 -2.94 0.40 3.82
C ARG A 153 -4.11 1.36 3.70
N ARG A 154 -3.78 2.64 3.66
CA ARG A 154 -4.73 3.68 3.28
C ARG A 154 -4.42 4.15 1.86
N ASP A 155 -5.29 3.84 0.93
CA ASP A 155 -5.23 4.35 -0.42
C ASP A 155 -6.04 5.65 -0.50
N LYS A 156 -5.36 6.75 -0.81
CA LYS A 156 -6.00 8.07 -0.89
C LYS A 156 -6.81 8.28 -2.17
N GLY A 157 -6.75 7.33 -3.11
CA GLY A 157 -7.49 7.41 -4.37
C GLY A 157 -7.11 8.61 -5.24
N LEU A 158 -5.83 8.99 -5.25
CA LEU A 158 -5.31 10.18 -5.95
C LEU A 158 -5.73 10.24 -7.43
N TYR A 159 -5.92 9.09 -8.08
CA TYR A 159 -6.31 9.03 -9.50
C TYR A 159 -7.80 8.76 -9.73
N THR A 160 -8.49 8.21 -8.74
CA THR A 160 -9.89 7.78 -8.88
C THR A 160 -10.86 8.62 -8.07
N GLY A 161 -10.35 9.50 -7.19
CA GLY A 161 -11.16 10.24 -6.22
C GLY A 161 -11.86 9.37 -5.18
N LYS A 162 -11.61 8.05 -5.19
CA LYS A 162 -12.23 7.07 -4.29
C LYS A 162 -11.14 6.37 -3.49
N GLY A 163 -10.84 6.89 -2.31
CA GLY A 163 -9.92 6.25 -1.38
C GLY A 163 -10.48 4.93 -0.82
N SER A 164 -9.59 4.10 -0.29
CA SER A 164 -9.96 2.87 0.40
C SER A 164 -9.05 2.59 1.60
N LEU A 165 -9.58 1.86 2.57
CA LEU A 165 -8.82 1.24 3.65
C LEU A 165 -8.70 -0.25 3.35
N GLN A 166 -7.50 -0.78 3.49
CA GLN A 166 -7.21 -2.19 3.25
C GLN A 166 -6.59 -2.75 4.52
N ILE A 167 -7.23 -3.75 5.10
CA ILE A 167 -6.76 -4.42 6.31
C ILE A 167 -6.71 -5.93 6.10
N GLY A 168 -5.61 -6.55 6.53
CA GLY A 168 -5.42 -7.98 6.43
C GLY A 168 -4.79 -8.57 7.67
N GLU A 169 -4.96 -9.86 7.81
CA GLU A 169 -4.42 -10.64 8.91
C GLU A 169 -3.75 -11.89 8.36
N LEU A 170 -2.49 -12.10 8.74
CA LEU A 170 -1.75 -13.30 8.43
C LEU A 170 -1.38 -14.01 9.73
N PRO A 171 -2.02 -15.15 10.08
CA PRO A 171 -1.65 -15.93 11.23
C PRO A 171 -0.19 -16.40 11.15
N ILE A 172 0.60 -16.14 12.19
CA ILE A 172 2.04 -16.48 12.24
C ILE A 172 2.26 -17.98 12.04
N ARG A 173 1.36 -18.83 12.52
CA ARG A 173 1.39 -20.29 12.32
C ARG A 173 1.37 -20.72 10.85
N LEU A 174 0.90 -19.87 9.95
CA LEU A 174 0.89 -20.14 8.49
C LEU A 174 2.23 -19.78 7.84
N ILE A 175 3.06 -18.97 8.48
CA ILE A 175 4.37 -18.58 7.99
C ILE A 175 5.33 -19.72 8.29
N ARG A 176 5.98 -20.25 7.25
CA ARG A 176 6.98 -21.32 7.41
C ARG A 176 8.35 -20.76 7.72
N PHE A 177 8.73 -19.74 7.01
CA PHE A 177 9.99 -19.02 7.19
C PHE A 177 9.98 -17.71 6.42
N TYR A 178 10.94 -16.85 6.73
CA TYR A 178 11.37 -15.76 5.88
C TYR A 178 12.90 -15.80 5.71
N ARG A 179 13.41 -15.27 4.61
CA ARG A 179 14.84 -15.20 4.31
C ARG A 179 15.16 -14.10 3.34
N LEU A 180 16.41 -13.62 3.36
CA LEU A 180 16.95 -12.75 2.34
C LEU A 180 17.39 -13.60 1.13
N CYS A 181 16.92 -13.25 -0.06
CA CYS A 181 17.24 -13.89 -1.33
C CYS A 181 17.81 -12.88 -2.31
N GLY A 182 18.44 -13.38 -3.39
CA GLY A 182 19.06 -12.55 -4.43
C GLY A 182 20.44 -12.06 -4.06
N GLY A 183 21.00 -11.20 -4.90
CA GLY A 183 22.34 -10.65 -4.76
C GLY A 183 22.44 -9.24 -5.29
N ILE A 184 23.64 -8.65 -5.16
CA ILE A 184 23.96 -7.37 -5.78
C ILE A 184 24.72 -7.68 -7.08
N ARG A 185 24.16 -7.25 -8.20
CA ARG A 185 24.80 -7.37 -9.51
C ARG A 185 25.42 -6.03 -9.88
N THR A 186 26.71 -6.05 -10.23
CA THR A 186 27.39 -4.87 -10.75
C THR A 186 27.47 -4.98 -12.27
N GLU A 187 26.92 -3.99 -12.94
CA GLU A 187 27.02 -3.84 -14.40
C GLU A 187 27.97 -2.68 -14.71
N THR A 188 28.93 -2.94 -15.58
CA THR A 188 29.84 -1.91 -16.07
C THR A 188 29.30 -1.40 -17.40
N ARG A 189 28.83 -0.16 -17.41
CA ARG A 189 28.37 0.51 -18.63
C ARG A 189 29.51 1.37 -19.16
N VAL A 190 29.90 1.08 -20.39
CA VAL A 190 30.89 1.87 -21.10
C VAL A 190 30.16 2.73 -22.12
N SER A 191 30.33 4.04 -22.04
CA SER A 191 29.77 5.00 -22.99
C SER A 191 30.86 5.95 -23.47
N GLY A 192 30.74 6.45 -24.69
CA GLY A 192 31.78 7.27 -25.32
C GLY A 192 32.72 6.43 -26.17
N GLY A 193 33.91 6.95 -26.47
CA GLY A 193 34.88 6.33 -27.39
C GLY A 193 34.53 6.52 -28.85
N GLY A 194 33.47 7.28 -29.11
CA GLY A 194 33.11 7.70 -30.47
C GLY A 194 33.98 8.87 -30.94
N VAL A 195 33.94 9.11 -32.23
CA VAL A 195 34.58 10.28 -32.83
C VAL A 195 33.46 11.20 -33.28
N SER A 196 33.32 12.36 -32.60
CA SER A 196 32.42 13.41 -33.05
C SER A 196 33.12 14.33 -34.05
N VAL A 197 32.39 14.72 -35.08
CA VAL A 197 32.88 15.67 -36.08
C VAL A 197 32.15 16.99 -35.82
N ASP A 198 32.92 17.97 -35.35
CA ASP A 198 32.41 19.34 -35.25
C ASP A 198 32.39 19.99 -36.65
N ARG A 199 31.22 20.04 -37.25
CA ARG A 199 31.00 20.59 -38.57
C ARG A 199 31.32 22.07 -38.67
N GLU A 200 31.15 22.79 -37.62
CA GLU A 200 31.44 24.24 -37.56
C GLU A 200 32.95 24.50 -37.51
N ALA A 201 33.70 23.76 -36.70
CA ALA A 201 35.12 23.77 -36.66
C ALA A 201 35.75 23.33 -38.01
N ALA A 202 35.17 22.31 -38.63
CA ALA A 202 35.58 21.87 -39.99
C ALA A 202 35.41 22.99 -41.02
N TYR A 203 34.29 23.68 -40.98
CA TYR A 203 34.03 24.81 -41.90
C TYR A 203 34.99 25.96 -41.72
N TRP A 204 35.18 26.42 -40.47
CA TRP A 204 36.09 27.55 -40.20
C TRP A 204 37.56 27.23 -40.48
N SER A 205 38.05 26.04 -40.18
CA SER A 205 39.44 25.63 -40.45
C SER A 205 39.75 25.61 -41.95
N GLN A 206 38.77 25.42 -42.80
CA GLN A 206 38.90 25.47 -44.24
C GLN A 206 39.13 26.93 -44.74
N TRP A 207 38.58 27.93 -44.06
CA TRP A 207 38.68 29.33 -44.43
C TRP A 207 39.94 30.01 -43.85
N GLU A 208 40.43 29.57 -42.68
CA GLU A 208 41.64 30.11 -42.06
C GLU A 208 42.92 29.76 -42.81
N HIS A 209 42.92 28.66 -43.58
CA HIS A 209 44.10 28.18 -44.30
C HIS A 209 43.82 27.87 -45.78
N PRO A 210 43.38 28.87 -46.60
CA PRO A 210 42.91 28.60 -47.97
C PRO A 210 44.02 28.14 -48.93
N PHE A 211 45.33 28.31 -48.56
CA PHE A 211 46.48 27.91 -49.41
C PHE A 211 47.15 26.63 -48.91
N SER A 212 46.54 25.87 -48.05
CA SER A 212 47.08 24.58 -47.58
C SER A 212 47.05 23.52 -48.70
N LEU A 213 48.17 22.76 -48.84
CA LEU A 213 48.26 21.68 -49.83
C LEU A 213 47.26 20.52 -49.57
N ASN A 214 46.71 20.45 -48.38
CA ASN A 214 45.66 19.49 -48.04
C ASN A 214 44.62 20.11 -47.08
N PRO A 215 43.75 21.04 -47.59
CA PRO A 215 42.80 21.75 -46.77
C PRO A 215 41.74 20.83 -46.18
N HIS A 216 41.35 19.78 -46.89
CA HIS A 216 40.36 18.82 -46.39
C HIS A 216 40.88 17.92 -45.27
N GLY A 217 42.17 17.52 -45.33
CA GLY A 217 42.77 16.73 -44.27
C GLY A 217 42.88 17.49 -42.98
N ARG A 218 43.29 18.78 -42.99
CA ARG A 218 43.36 19.62 -41.80
C ARG A 218 42.02 19.97 -41.23
N ALA A 219 41.00 20.20 -42.09
CA ALA A 219 39.63 20.42 -41.65
C ALA A 219 39.06 19.19 -40.91
N ILE A 220 39.40 17.99 -41.36
CA ILE A 220 38.99 16.76 -40.69
C ILE A 220 39.74 16.61 -39.36
N GLU A 221 41.06 16.86 -39.34
CA GLU A 221 41.84 16.77 -38.08
C GLU A 221 41.36 17.76 -37.02
N ALA A 222 41.04 19.01 -37.41
CA ALA A 222 40.55 20.03 -36.48
C ALA A 222 39.11 19.74 -35.97
N ALA A 223 38.29 19.04 -36.78
CA ALA A 223 36.95 18.74 -36.48
C ALA A 223 36.73 17.43 -35.71
N VAL A 224 37.74 16.57 -35.71
CA VAL A 224 37.65 15.27 -35.06
C VAL A 224 37.99 15.41 -33.56
N GLN A 225 36.97 15.27 -32.74
CA GLN A 225 37.14 15.20 -31.30
C GLN A 225 36.85 13.76 -30.83
N ALA A 226 37.87 13.16 -30.17
CA ALA A 226 37.64 11.88 -29.53
C ALA A 226 36.83 12.08 -28.26
N GLU A 227 35.66 11.49 -28.21
CA GLU A 227 34.87 11.48 -26.98
C GLU A 227 35.55 10.60 -25.92
N PRO A 228 35.76 11.12 -24.73
CA PRO A 228 36.36 10.31 -23.67
C PRO A 228 35.49 9.12 -23.32
N ILE A 229 36.11 7.96 -23.17
CA ILE A 229 35.43 6.76 -22.70
C ILE A 229 35.03 6.98 -21.25
N LYS A 230 33.74 6.97 -20.98
CA LYS A 230 33.21 7.02 -19.63
C LYS A 230 32.78 5.61 -19.23
N THR A 231 33.36 5.15 -18.13
CA THR A 231 32.99 3.87 -17.53
C THR A 231 32.19 4.14 -16.27
N GLU A 232 30.97 3.70 -16.21
CA GLU A 232 30.08 3.83 -15.07
C GLU A 232 29.79 2.43 -14.54
N GLN A 233 29.97 2.24 -13.24
CA GLN A 233 29.56 1.02 -12.57
C GLN A 233 28.18 1.24 -11.96
N ILE A 234 27.19 0.52 -12.47
CA ILE A 234 25.83 0.55 -11.97
C ILE A 234 25.62 -0.70 -11.11
N GLN A 235 25.30 -0.49 -9.84
CA GLN A 235 24.94 -1.57 -8.95
C GLN A 235 23.42 -1.78 -8.97
N HIS A 236 23.01 -2.98 -9.32
CA HIS A 236 21.62 -3.42 -9.25
C HIS A 236 21.44 -4.28 -8.00
N ASP A 237 20.67 -3.78 -7.03
CA ASP A 237 20.29 -4.57 -5.86
C ASP A 237 19.06 -5.43 -6.21
N GLU A 238 19.30 -6.69 -6.51
CA GLU A 238 18.26 -7.68 -6.82
C GLU A 238 17.81 -8.45 -5.58
N ARG A 239 18.29 -8.09 -4.39
CA ARG A 239 17.89 -8.72 -3.14
C ARG A 239 16.42 -8.47 -2.85
N TYR A 240 15.82 -9.41 -2.17
CA TYR A 240 14.45 -9.35 -1.65
C TYR A 240 14.29 -10.27 -0.45
N VAL A 241 13.36 -9.93 0.43
CA VAL A 241 12.96 -10.83 1.51
C VAL A 241 11.82 -11.71 1.00
N GLN A 242 12.01 -13.01 1.05
CA GLN A 242 11.02 -14.01 0.73
C GLN A 242 10.33 -14.49 2.00
N ILE A 243 9.00 -14.44 2.03
CA ILE A 243 8.20 -15.09 3.06
C ILE A 243 7.43 -16.23 2.41
N ARG A 244 7.52 -17.43 2.99
CA ARG A 244 6.77 -18.61 2.55
C ARG A 244 5.62 -18.87 3.49
N VAL A 245 4.41 -18.87 2.95
CA VAL A 245 3.15 -19.01 3.69
C VAL A 245 2.41 -20.25 3.23
N ARG A 246 1.85 -21.00 4.17
CA ARG A 246 0.99 -22.15 3.88
C ARG A 246 -0.43 -21.65 3.57
N VAL A 247 -0.97 -22.03 2.41
CA VAL A 247 -2.33 -21.67 1.94
C VAL A 247 -2.98 -22.95 1.42
N ASN A 248 -4.25 -23.15 1.68
CA ASN A 248 -5.14 -24.20 1.17
C ASN A 248 -4.49 -25.26 0.25
N GLY A 249 -3.72 -26.20 0.82
CA GLY A 249 -3.12 -27.31 0.09
C GLY A 249 -1.76 -27.05 -0.59
N GLY A 250 -1.16 -25.85 -0.39
CA GLY A 250 0.12 -25.53 -0.99
C GLY A 250 0.87 -24.43 -0.22
N PHE A 251 1.86 -23.85 -0.90
CA PHE A 251 2.61 -22.72 -0.39
C PHE A 251 2.50 -21.54 -1.35
N CYS A 252 2.37 -20.36 -0.76
CA CYS A 252 2.48 -19.10 -1.45
C CYS A 252 3.80 -18.42 -1.04
N GLU A 253 4.44 -17.74 -1.97
CA GLU A 253 5.65 -16.98 -1.73
C GLU A 253 5.40 -15.50 -1.96
N MET A 254 5.71 -14.71 -0.95
CA MET A 254 5.63 -13.27 -0.99
C MET A 254 7.04 -12.69 -0.99
N GLN A 255 7.27 -11.64 -1.76
CA GLN A 255 8.55 -10.97 -1.89
C GLN A 255 8.43 -9.51 -1.46
N PHE A 256 9.33 -9.09 -0.60
CA PHE A 256 9.42 -7.74 -0.06
C PHE A 256 10.77 -7.10 -0.40
N THR A 257 10.88 -5.79 -0.24
CA THR A 257 12.17 -5.12 -0.36
C THR A 257 13.16 -5.59 0.70
N PRO A 258 14.48 -5.50 0.46
CA PRO A 258 15.51 -5.96 1.41
C PRO A 258 15.38 -5.33 2.80
N ASP A 259 14.99 -4.05 2.88
CA ASP A 259 14.81 -3.30 4.13
C ASP A 259 13.76 -3.93 5.06
N SER A 260 12.85 -4.74 4.49
CA SER A 260 11.82 -5.44 5.27
C SER A 260 12.39 -6.57 6.14
N LEU A 261 13.66 -6.99 5.94
CA LEU A 261 14.28 -8.04 6.75
C LEU A 261 14.27 -7.66 8.24
N ALA A 262 14.80 -6.50 8.57
CA ALA A 262 14.85 -6.01 9.96
C ALA A 262 13.46 -5.90 10.60
N VAL A 263 12.43 -5.63 9.79
CA VAL A 263 11.04 -5.60 10.27
C VAL A 263 10.56 -7.00 10.66
N PHE A 264 10.82 -8.01 9.82
CA PHE A 264 10.41 -9.39 10.13
C PHE A 264 11.24 -9.98 11.26
N ASP A 265 12.53 -9.63 11.38
CA ASP A 265 13.36 -9.98 12.53
C ASP A 265 12.78 -9.46 13.84
N ALA A 266 12.25 -8.25 13.84
CA ALA A 266 11.61 -7.66 15.01
C ALA A 266 10.24 -8.28 15.34
N LEU A 267 9.43 -8.61 14.30
CA LEU A 267 8.06 -9.08 14.49
C LEU A 267 7.96 -10.60 14.71
N ILE A 268 8.81 -11.38 14.01
CA ILE A 268 8.77 -12.85 13.98
C ILE A 268 10.17 -13.50 14.01
N PRO A 269 11.04 -13.17 14.96
CA PRO A 269 12.47 -13.52 14.96
C PRO A 269 12.74 -15.03 14.86
N ASN A 270 11.83 -15.86 15.32
CA ASN A 270 12.01 -17.32 15.38
C ASN A 270 11.68 -18.04 14.05
N LEU A 271 11.33 -17.31 13.01
CA LEU A 271 10.94 -17.86 11.71
C LEU A 271 11.94 -17.51 10.59
N GLU A 272 13.10 -16.94 10.93
CA GLU A 272 14.17 -16.77 9.97
C GLU A 272 14.65 -18.14 9.48
N PHE A 273 14.84 -18.27 8.17
CA PHE A 273 15.29 -19.51 7.56
C PHE A 273 16.78 -19.72 7.86
N ASP A 274 17.08 -20.69 8.69
CA ASP A 274 18.44 -21.15 8.93
C ASP A 274 18.70 -22.41 8.09
N GLU A 275 19.55 -22.29 7.09
CA GLU A 275 19.93 -23.40 6.20
C GLU A 275 20.68 -24.49 6.98
N VAL A 276 21.39 -24.14 8.04
CA VAL A 276 22.13 -25.06 8.90
C VAL A 276 21.17 -25.91 9.73
N ALA A 277 20.06 -25.32 10.21
CA ALA A 277 19.06 -26.05 10.99
C ALA A 277 18.28 -27.07 10.17
N LEU A 278 18.24 -26.95 8.84
CA LEU A 278 17.59 -27.93 7.95
C LEU A 278 18.46 -29.14 7.65
N THR A 279 19.79 -29.01 7.69
CA THR A 279 20.69 -30.14 7.43
C THR A 279 20.78 -31.10 8.60
N ASP A 280 20.51 -30.61 9.83
CA ASP A 280 20.58 -31.44 11.05
C ASP A 280 19.20 -31.89 11.57
N ARG A 281 18.10 -31.36 11.06
CA ARG A 281 16.76 -31.72 11.52
C ARG A 281 16.15 -32.79 10.64
N THR A 282 16.17 -34.02 11.11
CA THR A 282 15.29 -35.08 10.55
C THR A 282 13.85 -34.59 10.60
N PRO A 283 13.15 -34.51 9.46
CA PRO A 283 11.76 -34.07 9.42
C PRO A 283 10.92 -34.91 10.41
N THR A 284 10.09 -34.23 11.17
CA THR A 284 9.14 -34.91 12.06
C THR A 284 8.23 -35.86 11.25
N PRO A 285 7.69 -36.91 11.85
CA PRO A 285 6.78 -37.82 11.12
C PRO A 285 5.59 -37.09 10.45
N VAL A 286 5.12 -35.99 11.06
CA VAL A 286 4.05 -35.14 10.50
C VAL A 286 4.53 -34.38 9.27
N GLU A 287 5.74 -33.82 9.31
CA GLU A 287 6.34 -33.14 8.15
C GLU A 287 6.64 -34.13 7.01
N GLN A 288 7.07 -35.34 7.33
CA GLN A 288 7.26 -36.39 6.34
C GLN A 288 5.95 -36.82 5.66
N LEU A 289 4.84 -36.87 6.41
CA LEU A 289 3.52 -37.14 5.86
C LEU A 289 3.05 -36.00 4.92
N ASP A 290 3.33 -34.76 5.26
CA ASP A 290 2.96 -33.58 4.44
C ASP A 290 3.76 -33.55 3.12
N ILE A 291 5.04 -33.89 3.18
CA ILE A 291 5.91 -34.03 2.00
C ILE A 291 5.40 -35.18 1.10
N LEU A 292 5.08 -36.32 1.67
CA LEU A 292 4.56 -37.46 0.93
C LEU A 292 3.20 -37.17 0.29
N ALA A 293 2.30 -36.47 0.99
CA ALA A 293 1.03 -36.07 0.44
C ALA A 293 1.21 -35.11 -0.76
N GLY A 294 2.16 -34.17 -0.66
CA GLY A 294 2.54 -33.29 -1.78
C GLY A 294 3.14 -34.05 -2.98
N LEU A 295 3.93 -35.09 -2.74
CA LEU A 295 4.49 -35.93 -3.82
C LEU A 295 3.42 -36.80 -4.49
N CYS A 296 2.49 -37.36 -3.70
CA CYS A 296 1.35 -38.10 -4.22
C CYS A 296 0.42 -37.22 -5.07
N GLY A 297 0.10 -36.00 -4.61
CA GLY A 297 -0.73 -35.06 -5.35
C GLY A 297 -0.12 -34.58 -6.68
N ARG A 298 1.22 -34.65 -6.80
CA ARG A 298 1.95 -34.34 -8.04
C ARG A 298 2.25 -35.55 -8.91
N GLY A 299 1.80 -36.77 -8.52
CA GLY A 299 1.97 -37.99 -9.27
C GLY A 299 3.38 -38.61 -9.20
N PHE A 300 4.27 -38.12 -8.30
CA PHE A 300 5.60 -38.71 -8.09
C PHE A 300 5.58 -39.98 -7.22
N VAL A 301 4.53 -40.15 -6.44
CA VAL A 301 4.30 -41.30 -5.56
C VAL A 301 2.89 -41.78 -5.83
N THR A 302 2.72 -43.08 -6.00
CA THR A 302 1.41 -43.70 -6.20
C THR A 302 0.60 -43.64 -4.88
N ARG A 303 -0.71 -43.75 -4.99
CA ARG A 303 -1.60 -43.73 -3.83
C ARG A 303 -1.31 -44.93 -2.88
N GLU A 304 -0.91 -46.08 -3.44
CA GLU A 304 -0.56 -47.27 -2.68
C GLU A 304 0.73 -47.06 -1.89
N GLU A 305 1.76 -46.51 -2.51
CA GLU A 305 3.03 -46.15 -1.86
C GLU A 305 2.83 -45.09 -0.77
N PHE A 306 1.96 -44.10 -1.01
CA PHE A 306 1.59 -43.10 -0.01
C PHE A 306 0.95 -43.75 1.22
N GLU A 307 -0.07 -44.61 1.05
CA GLU A 307 -0.76 -45.26 2.19
C GLU A 307 0.19 -46.18 2.97
N GLN A 308 1.09 -46.89 2.30
CA GLN A 308 2.13 -47.70 2.97
C GLN A 308 3.12 -46.87 3.77
N ALA A 309 3.60 -45.75 3.20
CA ALA A 309 4.51 -44.84 3.89
C ALA A 309 3.83 -44.15 5.08
N LYS A 310 2.58 -43.73 4.91
CA LYS A 310 1.74 -43.16 5.95
C LYS A 310 1.55 -44.13 7.13
N ALA A 311 1.23 -45.39 6.87
CA ALA A 311 1.08 -46.39 7.91
C ALA A 311 2.38 -46.61 8.71
N ARG A 312 3.55 -46.62 8.03
CA ARG A 312 4.87 -46.69 8.68
C ARG A 312 5.20 -45.48 9.54
N LEU A 313 4.81 -44.30 9.12
CA LEU A 313 5.06 -43.04 9.86
C LEU A 313 4.14 -42.90 11.06
N LEU A 314 2.86 -43.26 10.92
CA LEU A 314 1.89 -43.27 12.03
C LEU A 314 2.22 -44.29 13.10
N GLY A 315 2.87 -45.42 12.75
CA GLY A 315 3.37 -46.39 13.72
C GLY A 315 4.61 -45.97 14.51
N LYS A 316 5.18 -44.76 14.21
CA LYS A 316 6.31 -44.14 14.92
C LYS A 316 5.90 -42.96 15.81
N ILE A 317 4.63 -42.54 15.80
CA ILE A 317 4.02 -41.56 16.66
C ILE A 317 3.39 -42.25 17.87
#